data_78f0808419437ee368a978dd30764f9d
#
_entry.id   78f0808419437ee368a978dd30764f9d
#
_cell.length_a   1.000
_cell.length_b   1.000
_cell.length_c   1.000
_cell.angle_alpha   90.00
_cell.angle_beta   90.00
_cell.angle_gamma   90.00
#
_symmetry.space_group_name_H-M   'P 1'
#
loop_
_entity.id
_entity.type
_entity.pdbx_description
1 polymer ?
#
loop_
_entity_poly.entity_id
_entity_poly.type
_entity_poly.pdbx_seq_one_letter_code
_entity_poly.pdbx_strand_id
1 'polypeptide(L)'
;MAGKSLQDLLELTRAEFERTQRELREIKSLVEQSKAEVDKMGQRNASITNQMRQINQNFDTVPRADIKATYEAAQKTQQQLFSMRGQLEKLQGDQVNLERYSSYLQTVLESLGDVAPGMELPGASSSGALSAPQGTDPVVVRIINAQEAERQRLSKTLHDGPAQSLTNFILQAE
;
A
#
# COMPACT_ATOMS: atom_id res chain seq x y z
N MET A 1 -33.86 4.17 13.23
CA MET A 1 -32.81 3.61 12.39
C MET A 1 -32.74 2.12 12.70
N ALA A 2 -33.03 1.23 11.72
CA ALA A 2 -33.02 -0.21 11.94
C ALA A 2 -31.58 -0.64 12.27
N GLY A 3 -31.39 -1.31 13.41
CA GLY A 3 -30.12 -1.89 13.78
C GLY A 3 -29.73 -2.92 12.72
N LYS A 4 -28.53 -2.81 12.14
CA LYS A 4 -28.01 -3.83 11.25
C LYS A 4 -27.92 -5.13 12.03
N SER A 5 -28.53 -6.19 11.52
CA SER A 5 -28.45 -7.51 12.16
C SER A 5 -27.01 -8.02 12.08
N LEU A 6 -26.62 -8.93 12.97
CA LEU A 6 -25.31 -9.59 12.90
C LEU A 6 -25.10 -10.26 11.54
N GLN A 7 -26.17 -10.79 10.96
CA GLN A 7 -26.15 -11.40 9.62
C GLN A 7 -25.83 -10.38 8.53
N ASP A 8 -26.45 -9.19 8.57
CA ASP A 8 -26.14 -8.12 7.61
C ASP A 8 -24.67 -7.69 7.70
N LEU A 9 -24.11 -7.64 8.92
CA LEU A 9 -22.72 -7.31 9.14
C LEU A 9 -21.77 -8.40 8.59
N LEU A 10 -22.11 -9.66 8.82
CA LEU A 10 -21.36 -10.80 8.27
C LEU A 10 -21.35 -10.80 6.73
N GLU A 11 -22.51 -10.57 6.10
CA GLU A 11 -22.62 -10.51 4.64
C GLU A 11 -21.81 -9.33 4.08
N LEU A 12 -21.89 -8.16 4.69
CA LEU A 12 -21.09 -7.00 4.28
C LEU A 12 -19.59 -7.26 4.42
N THR A 13 -19.17 -7.84 5.54
CA THR A 13 -17.74 -8.15 5.77
C THR A 13 -17.23 -9.19 4.79
N ARG A 14 -18.05 -10.20 4.47
CA ARG A 14 -17.70 -11.22 3.47
C ARG A 14 -17.58 -10.62 2.06
N ALA A 15 -18.52 -9.76 1.68
CA ALA A 15 -18.47 -9.08 0.39
C ALA A 15 -17.22 -8.18 0.25
N GLU A 16 -16.86 -7.48 1.33
CA GLU A 16 -15.65 -6.64 1.37
C GLU A 16 -14.37 -7.49 1.32
N PHE A 17 -14.33 -8.61 2.02
CA PHE A 17 -13.22 -9.56 1.95
C PHE A 17 -13.01 -10.10 0.53
N GLU A 18 -14.09 -10.52 -0.14
CA GLU A 18 -14.02 -11.02 -1.53
C GLU A 18 -13.56 -9.93 -2.50
N ARG A 19 -14.00 -8.69 -2.29
CA ARG A 19 -13.55 -7.54 -3.07
C ARG A 19 -12.06 -7.29 -2.87
N THR A 20 -11.60 -7.23 -1.63
CA THR A 20 -10.19 -7.04 -1.28
C THR A 20 -9.31 -8.15 -1.86
N GLN A 21 -9.79 -9.40 -1.86
CA GLN A 21 -9.10 -10.52 -2.49
C GLN A 21 -8.97 -10.38 -4.02
N ARG A 22 -9.95 -9.78 -4.69
CA ARG A 22 -9.84 -9.47 -6.13
C ARG A 22 -8.81 -8.37 -6.38
N GLU A 23 -8.89 -7.27 -5.65
CA GLU A 23 -7.93 -6.16 -5.72
C GLU A 23 -6.49 -6.62 -5.42
N LEU A 24 -6.32 -7.53 -4.46
CA LEU A 24 -5.03 -8.11 -4.13
C LEU A 24 -4.45 -8.96 -5.26
N ARG A 25 -5.27 -9.72 -5.98
CA ARG A 25 -4.81 -10.46 -7.16
C ARG A 25 -4.39 -9.53 -8.30
N GLU A 26 -5.14 -8.47 -8.54
CA GLU A 26 -4.83 -7.47 -9.55
C GLU A 26 -3.52 -6.76 -9.26
N ILE A 27 -3.33 -6.28 -8.02
CA ILE A 27 -2.11 -5.57 -7.65
C ILE A 27 -0.88 -6.49 -7.68
N LYS A 28 -1.00 -7.77 -7.30
CA LYS A 28 0.07 -8.77 -7.44
C LYS A 28 0.51 -8.92 -8.90
N SER A 29 -0.44 -8.98 -9.82
CA SER A 29 -0.15 -9.04 -11.25
C SER A 29 0.57 -7.79 -11.74
N LEU A 30 0.12 -6.60 -11.30
CA LEU A 30 0.76 -5.33 -11.66
C LEU A 30 2.18 -5.21 -11.09
N VAL A 31 2.41 -5.69 -9.87
CA VAL A 31 3.76 -5.71 -9.25
C VAL A 31 4.70 -6.59 -10.06
N GLU A 32 4.28 -7.79 -10.45
CA GLU A 32 5.13 -8.68 -11.26
C GLU A 32 5.41 -8.11 -12.65
N GLN A 33 4.42 -7.51 -13.30
CA GLN A 33 4.62 -6.80 -14.57
C GLN A 33 5.60 -5.63 -14.40
N SER A 34 5.40 -4.79 -13.41
CA SER A 34 6.26 -3.63 -13.14
C SER A 34 7.70 -4.03 -12.80
N LYS A 35 7.92 -5.14 -12.06
CA LYS A 35 9.25 -5.71 -11.82
C LYS A 35 9.95 -6.06 -13.14
N ALA A 36 9.27 -6.79 -14.02
CA ALA A 36 9.83 -7.18 -15.30
C ALA A 36 10.20 -5.96 -16.16
N GLU A 37 9.40 -4.89 -16.13
CA GLU A 37 9.69 -3.65 -16.83
C GLU A 37 10.89 -2.91 -16.25
N VAL A 38 10.99 -2.84 -14.90
CA VAL A 38 12.16 -2.25 -14.20
C VAL A 38 13.42 -3.02 -14.54
N ASP A 39 13.39 -4.35 -14.55
CA ASP A 39 14.54 -5.19 -14.89
C ASP A 39 14.99 -4.97 -16.34
N LYS A 40 14.06 -4.92 -17.29
CA LYS A 40 14.32 -4.61 -18.68
C LYS A 40 14.96 -3.22 -18.85
N MET A 41 14.43 -2.23 -18.12
CA MET A 41 14.98 -0.88 -18.15
C MET A 41 16.37 -0.83 -17.48
N GLY A 42 16.60 -1.61 -16.42
CA GLY A 42 17.90 -1.78 -15.78
C GLY A 42 18.96 -2.35 -16.74
N GLN A 43 18.60 -3.38 -17.51
CA GLN A 43 19.49 -3.96 -18.55
C GLN A 43 19.82 -2.92 -19.63
N ARG A 44 18.81 -2.15 -20.08
CA ARG A 44 19.04 -1.08 -21.05
C ARG A 44 19.97 0.00 -20.50
N ASN A 45 19.77 0.42 -19.25
CA ASN A 45 20.65 1.38 -18.60
C ASN A 45 22.11 0.87 -18.50
N ALA A 46 22.30 -0.41 -18.16
CA ALA A 46 23.61 -1.03 -18.13
C ALA A 46 24.28 -1.06 -19.50
N SER A 47 23.52 -1.36 -20.56
CA SER A 47 24.03 -1.33 -21.95
C SER A 47 24.49 0.07 -22.35
N ILE A 48 23.67 1.11 -22.08
CA ILE A 48 24.04 2.50 -22.39
C ILE A 48 25.26 2.94 -21.58
N THR A 49 25.35 2.56 -20.30
CA THR A 49 26.52 2.85 -19.45
C THR A 49 27.79 2.23 -20.02
N ASN A 50 27.72 1.01 -20.57
CA ASN A 50 28.85 0.37 -21.24
C ASN A 50 29.24 1.11 -22.53
N GLN A 51 28.26 1.58 -23.31
CA GLN A 51 28.55 2.41 -24.50
C GLN A 51 29.24 3.72 -24.11
N MET A 52 28.75 4.40 -23.03
CA MET A 52 29.43 5.60 -22.53
C MET A 52 30.88 5.33 -22.11
N ARG A 53 31.13 4.19 -21.47
CA ARG A 53 32.53 3.80 -21.11
C ARG A 53 33.39 3.60 -22.33
N GLN A 54 32.90 2.96 -23.39
CA GLN A 54 33.61 2.80 -24.66
C GLN A 54 33.87 4.15 -25.34
N ILE A 55 32.90 5.04 -25.38
CA ILE A 55 33.06 6.41 -25.90
C ILE A 55 34.14 7.16 -25.14
N ASN A 56 34.16 7.09 -23.81
CA ASN A 56 35.19 7.74 -22.98
C ASN A 56 36.62 7.20 -23.24
N GLN A 57 36.74 5.91 -23.60
CA GLN A 57 38.03 5.31 -23.96
C GLN A 57 38.52 5.74 -25.35
N ASN A 58 37.58 6.06 -26.26
CA ASN A 58 37.88 6.40 -27.65
C ASN A 58 37.39 7.82 -28.01
N PHE A 59 37.45 8.73 -27.08
CA PHE A 59 36.79 10.05 -27.16
C PHE A 59 37.26 10.87 -28.40
N ASP A 60 38.55 10.73 -28.78
CA ASP A 60 39.12 11.48 -29.90
C ASP A 60 38.67 10.98 -31.28
N THR A 61 38.17 9.73 -31.35
CA THR A 61 37.77 9.09 -32.63
C THR A 61 36.27 9.07 -32.85
N VAL A 62 35.49 9.29 -31.80
CA VAL A 62 34.02 9.23 -31.86
C VAL A 62 33.43 10.59 -32.25
N PRO A 63 32.48 10.64 -33.22
CA PRO A 63 31.83 11.86 -33.62
C PRO A 63 31.12 12.54 -32.43
N ARG A 64 31.20 13.86 -32.31
CA ARG A 64 30.56 14.64 -31.23
C ARG A 64 29.06 14.43 -31.15
N ALA A 65 28.39 14.21 -32.30
CA ALA A 65 26.98 13.93 -32.37
C ALA A 65 26.61 12.62 -31.63
N ASP A 66 27.41 11.57 -31.80
CA ASP A 66 27.21 10.26 -31.16
C ASP A 66 27.49 10.32 -29.67
N ILE A 67 28.49 11.09 -29.27
CA ILE A 67 28.76 11.37 -27.85
C ILE A 67 27.54 12.01 -27.22
N LYS A 68 27.03 13.11 -27.79
CA LYS A 68 25.86 13.83 -27.29
C LYS A 68 24.64 12.93 -27.21
N ALA A 69 24.34 12.19 -28.27
CA ALA A 69 23.19 11.27 -28.33
C ALA A 69 23.26 10.18 -27.23
N THR A 70 24.44 9.64 -26.98
CA THR A 70 24.62 8.61 -25.94
C THR A 70 24.44 9.18 -24.53
N TYR A 71 24.94 10.40 -24.24
CA TYR A 71 24.71 11.06 -22.97
C TYR A 71 23.24 11.39 -22.75
N GLU A 72 22.55 11.92 -23.77
CA GLU A 72 21.10 12.20 -23.70
C GLU A 72 20.28 10.92 -23.47
N ALA A 73 20.65 9.82 -24.16
CA ALA A 73 20.03 8.51 -23.97
C ALA A 73 20.26 7.96 -22.55
N ALA A 74 21.47 8.13 -22.01
CA ALA A 74 21.78 7.73 -20.64
C ALA A 74 20.95 8.48 -19.62
N GLN A 75 20.91 9.80 -19.71
CA GLN A 75 20.13 10.66 -18.82
C GLN A 75 18.65 10.30 -18.86
N LYS A 76 18.07 10.16 -20.07
CA LYS A 76 16.67 9.78 -20.25
C LYS A 76 16.36 8.41 -19.64
N THR A 77 17.23 7.41 -19.91
CA THR A 77 17.02 6.05 -19.39
C THR A 77 17.14 6.01 -17.87
N GLN A 78 18.07 6.78 -17.29
CA GLN A 78 18.23 6.88 -15.84
C GLN A 78 16.99 7.52 -15.17
N GLN A 79 16.45 8.60 -15.75
CA GLN A 79 15.22 9.22 -15.25
C GLN A 79 14.03 8.26 -15.32
N GLN A 80 13.87 7.53 -16.44
CA GLN A 80 12.82 6.55 -16.60
C GLN A 80 12.93 5.43 -15.56
N LEU A 81 14.14 4.88 -15.38
CA LEU A 81 14.40 3.84 -14.40
C LEU A 81 14.08 4.29 -12.97
N PHE A 82 14.45 5.52 -12.62
CA PHE A 82 14.11 6.09 -11.31
C PHE A 82 12.60 6.21 -11.10
N SER A 83 11.88 6.75 -12.10
CA SER A 83 10.42 6.87 -12.05
C SER A 83 9.72 5.51 -11.94
N MET A 84 10.16 4.51 -12.72
CA MET A 84 9.58 3.16 -12.70
C MET A 84 9.83 2.45 -11.36
N ARG A 85 11.01 2.63 -10.75
CA ARG A 85 11.29 2.10 -9.41
C ARG A 85 10.38 2.71 -8.36
N GLY A 86 10.15 4.02 -8.41
CA GLY A 86 9.22 4.68 -7.49
C GLY A 86 7.78 4.19 -7.64
N GLN A 87 7.34 3.93 -8.88
CA GLN A 87 6.02 3.34 -9.13
C GLN A 87 5.93 1.91 -8.60
N LEU A 88 6.97 1.09 -8.80
CA LEU A 88 7.02 -0.27 -8.28
C LEU A 88 6.98 -0.28 -6.74
N GLU A 89 7.74 0.59 -6.09
CA GLU A 89 7.75 0.72 -4.62
C GLU A 89 6.37 1.08 -4.09
N LYS A 90 5.66 2.01 -4.76
CA LYS A 90 4.29 2.35 -4.41
C LYS A 90 3.35 1.15 -4.54
N LEU A 91 3.38 0.42 -5.66
CA LEU A 91 2.56 -0.78 -5.88
C LEU A 91 2.82 -1.85 -4.83
N GLN A 92 4.08 -2.06 -4.44
CA GLN A 92 4.45 -2.99 -3.36
C GLN A 92 3.90 -2.54 -2.00
N GLY A 93 3.94 -1.24 -1.72
CA GLY A 93 3.33 -0.66 -0.52
C GLY A 93 1.82 -0.89 -0.48
N ASP A 94 1.13 -0.65 -1.59
CA ASP A 94 -0.31 -0.88 -1.72
C ASP A 94 -0.65 -2.37 -1.58
N GLN A 95 0.16 -3.28 -2.15
CA GLN A 95 0.02 -4.73 -1.96
C GLN A 95 0.08 -5.12 -0.48
N VAL A 96 1.09 -4.65 0.24
CA VAL A 96 1.26 -4.94 1.68
C VAL A 96 0.08 -4.43 2.50
N ASN A 97 -0.45 -3.25 2.16
CA ASN A 97 -1.61 -2.69 2.84
C ASN A 97 -2.88 -3.53 2.59
N LEU A 98 -3.12 -3.97 1.35
CA LEU A 98 -4.24 -4.85 1.02
C LEU A 98 -4.11 -6.24 1.67
N GLU A 99 -2.90 -6.81 1.75
CA GLU A 99 -2.65 -8.07 2.45
C GLU A 99 -2.99 -7.95 3.94
N ARG A 100 -2.58 -6.86 4.58
CA ARG A 100 -2.90 -6.60 5.99
C ARG A 100 -4.41 -6.43 6.19
N TYR A 101 -5.06 -5.67 5.31
CA TYR A 101 -6.51 -5.44 5.38
C TYR A 101 -7.29 -6.73 5.16
N SER A 102 -6.89 -7.55 4.19
CA SER A 102 -7.48 -8.87 3.96
C SER A 102 -7.36 -9.79 5.18
N SER A 103 -6.18 -9.81 5.82
CA SER A 103 -5.94 -10.58 7.04
C SER A 103 -6.82 -10.10 8.20
N TYR A 104 -7.00 -8.80 8.33
CA TYR A 104 -7.91 -8.22 9.33
C TYR A 104 -9.36 -8.63 9.07
N LEU A 105 -9.85 -8.52 7.84
CA LEU A 105 -11.22 -8.94 7.48
C LEU A 105 -11.46 -10.43 7.74
N GLN A 106 -10.46 -11.27 7.47
CA GLN A 106 -10.52 -12.70 7.77
C GLN A 106 -10.67 -12.93 9.28
N THR A 107 -9.88 -12.27 10.12
CA THR A 107 -9.99 -12.37 11.59
C THR A 107 -11.37 -11.92 12.08
N VAL A 108 -11.92 -10.85 11.49
CA VAL A 108 -13.28 -10.39 11.82
C VAL A 108 -14.32 -11.43 11.46
N LEU A 109 -14.23 -12.04 10.26
CA LEU A 109 -15.15 -13.09 9.82
C LEU A 109 -15.10 -14.33 10.72
N GLU A 110 -13.91 -14.76 11.13
CA GLU A 110 -13.72 -15.87 12.06
C GLU A 110 -14.35 -15.55 13.42
N SER A 111 -14.09 -14.34 13.95
CA SER A 111 -14.64 -13.90 15.24
C SER A 111 -16.16 -13.75 15.24
N LEU A 112 -16.73 -13.30 14.12
CA LEU A 112 -18.18 -13.17 13.96
C LEU A 112 -18.86 -14.52 13.69
N GLY A 113 -18.14 -15.46 13.04
CA GLY A 113 -18.63 -16.82 12.78
C GLY A 113 -18.75 -17.67 14.05
N ASP A 114 -17.91 -17.42 15.04
CA ASP A 114 -17.94 -18.10 16.36
C ASP A 114 -19.06 -17.58 17.27
N VAL A 115 -19.67 -16.43 16.94
CA VAL A 115 -20.84 -15.91 17.67
C VAL A 115 -22.09 -16.64 17.17
N ALA A 116 -22.67 -17.49 18.02
CA ALA A 116 -23.83 -18.31 17.69
C ALA A 116 -24.97 -17.49 17.06
N PRO A 117 -25.66 -18.01 16.00
CA PRO A 117 -26.75 -17.30 15.37
C PRO A 117 -27.92 -17.14 16.37
N GLY A 118 -28.17 -15.88 16.76
CA GLY A 118 -29.25 -15.52 17.70
C GLY A 118 -28.85 -14.53 18.79
N MET A 119 -27.58 -14.16 18.89
CA MET A 119 -27.15 -13.15 19.86
C MET A 119 -27.31 -11.75 19.22
N GLU A 120 -28.37 -11.02 19.63
CA GLU A 120 -28.50 -9.60 19.31
C GLU A 120 -27.35 -8.83 19.95
N LEU A 121 -26.67 -7.98 19.17
CA LEU A 121 -25.66 -7.06 19.68
C LEU A 121 -26.30 -6.19 20.79
N PRO A 122 -25.80 -6.19 22.04
CA PRO A 122 -26.30 -5.30 23.06
C PRO A 122 -25.91 -3.87 22.73
N GLY A 123 -26.84 -3.08 22.21
CA GLY A 123 -26.56 -1.68 21.90
C GLY A 123 -27.66 -0.89 21.17
N ALA A 124 -28.85 -1.47 20.88
CA ALA A 124 -29.88 -0.77 20.12
C ALA A 124 -31.07 -0.26 20.92
N SER A 125 -31.05 -0.31 22.24
CA SER A 125 -32.11 0.37 23.04
C SER A 125 -31.73 0.49 24.50
N SER A 126 -31.27 1.66 24.93
CA SER A 126 -31.78 2.35 26.09
C SER A 126 -31.02 3.63 26.36
N SER A 127 -31.70 4.76 26.17
CA SER A 127 -31.39 5.99 26.90
C SER A 127 -31.73 5.74 28.39
N GLY A 128 -30.71 5.83 29.24
CA GLY A 128 -30.95 5.95 30.66
C GLY A 128 -29.99 5.20 31.55
N ALA A 129 -29.29 5.97 32.39
CA ALA A 129 -28.60 5.60 33.62
C ALA A 129 -27.17 5.07 33.52
N LEU A 130 -26.27 5.93 33.94
CA LEU A 130 -24.90 5.67 34.36
C LEU A 130 -24.88 4.60 35.47
N SER A 131 -24.54 3.37 35.11
CA SER A 131 -24.06 2.36 36.05
C SER A 131 -22.92 1.60 35.36
N ALA A 132 -21.78 1.52 36.03
CA ALA A 132 -20.59 0.85 35.56
C ALA A 132 -20.89 -0.60 35.15
N PRO A 133 -20.50 -1.06 33.92
CA PRO A 133 -20.76 -2.43 33.50
C PRO A 133 -19.64 -3.34 33.98
N GLN A 134 -19.95 -4.22 34.92
CA GLN A 134 -19.25 -5.48 35.08
C GLN A 134 -19.76 -6.41 33.98
N GLY A 135 -18.91 -6.79 33.01
CA GLY A 135 -19.22 -7.81 32.03
C GLY A 135 -19.24 -7.33 30.57
N THR A 136 -18.32 -6.50 30.16
CA THR A 136 -18.09 -6.21 28.73
C THR A 136 -17.31 -7.37 28.13
N ASP A 137 -17.89 -8.05 27.14
CA ASP A 137 -17.27 -9.13 26.38
C ASP A 137 -15.87 -8.68 25.89
N PRO A 138 -14.79 -9.35 26.28
CA PRO A 138 -13.42 -8.91 25.95
C PRO A 138 -13.15 -8.82 24.45
N VAL A 139 -13.98 -9.43 23.62
CA VAL A 139 -13.89 -9.42 22.16
C VAL A 139 -14.32 -8.09 21.58
N VAL A 140 -15.47 -7.54 22.03
CA VAL A 140 -15.98 -6.24 21.54
C VAL A 140 -15.04 -5.09 21.92
N VAL A 141 -14.51 -5.10 23.13
CA VAL A 141 -13.52 -4.11 23.58
C VAL A 141 -12.22 -4.23 22.80
N ARG A 142 -11.77 -5.45 22.47
CA ARG A 142 -10.61 -5.66 21.60
C ARG A 142 -10.81 -5.14 20.18
N ILE A 143 -11.99 -5.35 19.60
CA ILE A 143 -12.32 -4.85 18.25
C ILE A 143 -12.34 -3.32 18.22
N ILE A 144 -12.99 -2.68 19.20
CA ILE A 144 -13.04 -1.22 19.30
C ILE A 144 -11.62 -0.64 19.53
N ASN A 145 -10.84 -1.23 20.42
CA ASN A 145 -9.45 -0.79 20.67
C ASN A 145 -8.55 -1.01 19.46
N ALA A 146 -8.72 -2.09 18.70
CA ALA A 146 -7.97 -2.35 17.48
C ALA A 146 -8.34 -1.34 16.37
N GLN A 147 -9.62 -0.99 16.22
CA GLN A 147 -10.07 0.04 15.27
C GLN A 147 -9.53 1.42 15.64
N GLU A 148 -9.54 1.79 16.92
CA GLU A 148 -9.01 3.09 17.37
C GLU A 148 -7.50 3.16 17.22
N ALA A 149 -6.77 2.08 17.52
CA ALA A 149 -5.32 1.99 17.33
C ALA A 149 -4.93 2.10 15.84
N GLU A 150 -5.68 1.45 14.94
CA GLU A 150 -5.42 1.53 13.51
C GLU A 150 -5.80 2.90 12.92
N ARG A 151 -6.88 3.52 13.41
CA ARG A 151 -7.26 4.88 13.04
C ARG A 151 -6.20 5.91 13.46
N GLN A 152 -5.65 5.78 14.67
CA GLN A 152 -4.56 6.64 15.14
C GLN A 152 -3.27 6.41 14.37
N ARG A 153 -2.97 5.16 13.98
CA ARG A 153 -1.80 4.81 13.17
C ARG A 153 -1.91 5.36 11.74
N LEU A 154 -3.08 5.23 11.11
CA LEU A 154 -3.37 5.80 9.79
C LEU A 154 -3.31 7.33 9.81
N SER A 155 -3.82 7.98 10.87
CA SER A 155 -3.72 9.43 11.05
C SER A 155 -2.26 9.89 11.17
N LYS A 156 -1.41 9.17 11.92
CA LYS A 156 0.03 9.47 12.01
C LYS A 156 0.75 9.27 10.68
N THR A 157 0.49 8.18 9.99
CA THR A 157 1.14 7.87 8.70
C THR A 157 0.75 8.89 7.61
N LEU A 158 -0.48 9.40 7.64
CA LEU A 158 -0.95 10.46 6.73
C LEU A 158 -0.36 11.84 7.07
N HIS A 159 -0.05 12.10 8.33
CA HIS A 159 0.52 13.39 8.75
C HIS A 159 2.04 13.44 8.58
N ASP A 160 2.75 12.36 8.87
CA ASP A 160 4.22 12.35 8.87
C ASP A 160 4.82 12.07 7.48
N GLY A 161 4.13 11.33 6.61
CA GLY A 161 4.63 10.96 5.27
C GLY A 161 4.85 12.16 4.33
N PRO A 162 3.87 13.04 4.12
CA PRO A 162 4.03 14.21 3.23
C PRO A 162 4.98 15.27 3.79
N ALA A 163 5.00 15.48 5.11
CA ALA A 163 5.83 16.49 5.75
C ALA A 163 7.33 16.14 5.67
N GLN A 164 7.71 14.88 5.89
CA GLN A 164 9.09 14.43 5.73
C GLN A 164 9.57 14.48 4.28
N SER A 165 8.71 14.14 3.33
CA SER A 165 9.04 14.22 1.89
C SER A 165 9.30 15.65 1.45
N LEU A 166 8.51 16.62 1.94
CA LEU A 166 8.70 18.05 1.67
C LEU A 166 9.97 18.61 2.33
N THR A 167 10.25 18.20 3.55
CA THR A 167 11.46 18.64 4.29
C THR A 167 12.74 18.12 3.61
N ASN A 168 12.76 16.86 3.17
CA ASN A 168 13.87 16.29 2.41
C ASN A 168 14.04 16.96 1.04
N PHE A 169 12.94 17.38 0.40
CA PHE A 169 13.01 18.09 -0.88
C PHE A 169 13.62 19.50 -0.74
N ILE A 170 13.31 20.21 0.35
CA ILE A 170 13.85 21.54 0.64
C ILE A 170 15.35 21.45 0.97
N LEU A 171 15.78 20.42 1.73
CA LEU A 171 17.20 20.19 2.06
C LEU A 171 18.08 19.75 0.88
N GLN A 172 17.49 19.22 -0.20
CA GLN A 172 18.20 18.88 -1.44
C GLN A 172 18.26 20.04 -2.44
N ALA A 173 17.51 21.11 -2.21
CA ALA A 173 17.45 22.28 -3.11
C ALA A 173 18.37 23.45 -2.65
N GLU A 174 19.02 23.32 -1.48
CA GLU A 174 20.12 24.20 -1.02
C GLU A 174 21.50 23.59 -1.35
#